data_c1e3af15bb03ffed2a6e12889166ea21
#
_entry.id   c1e3af15bb03ffed2a6e12889166ea21
#
_cell.length_a   1.000
_cell.length_b   1.000
_cell.length_c   1.000
_cell.angle_alpha   90.00
_cell.angle_beta   90.00
_cell.angle_gamma   90.00
#
_symmetry.space_group_name_H-M   'P 1'
#
loop_
_entity.id
_entity.type
_entity.pdbx_description
1 polymer ?
#
loop_
_entity_poly.entity_id
_entity_poly.type
_entity_poly.pdbx_seq_one_letter_code
_entity_poly.pdbx_strand_id
1 'polypeptide(L)'
;MNFSYGPSVPVGGWPPQQWNGYKRGRGRGGGGGWPSPSFSPSFSPSSSSSSSSVSFLDVFVLVILVIILLSYMRNHYGEVEYVKSSVDGRKYLVRKLPDKKKAANMLAKVNVELATLVDHMVKRYGLGDQRVAQMKRNFNPDNVSEGGLEHGYTSYSVNKGEKIVLCIRQSDNAFVSPNVLLYVSIHELAHLMTKNVGHTSEFWKNFKWLLREAVEIGIYERINYAEQPQHYCGIRITSSVI
;
A
#
# COMPACT_ATOMS: atom_id res chain seq x y z
N MET A 1 -28.83 -29.29 -5.40
CA MET A 1 -27.42 -29.64 -5.54
C MET A 1 -26.64 -28.86 -4.49
N ASN A 2 -26.21 -29.53 -3.43
CA ASN A 2 -25.50 -28.91 -2.31
C ASN A 2 -24.04 -28.72 -2.70
N PHE A 3 -23.59 -27.48 -2.88
CA PHE A 3 -22.17 -27.18 -2.97
C PHE A 3 -21.56 -27.18 -1.57
N SER A 4 -20.87 -28.27 -1.25
CA SER A 4 -20.01 -28.35 -0.08
C SER A 4 -18.85 -27.39 -0.29
N TYR A 5 -18.80 -26.30 0.48
CA TYR A 5 -17.62 -25.45 0.61
C TYR A 5 -16.56 -26.25 1.37
N GLY A 6 -15.51 -26.65 0.69
CA GLY A 6 -14.33 -27.19 1.35
C GLY A 6 -13.79 -26.17 2.38
N PRO A 7 -13.06 -26.65 3.42
CA PRO A 7 -12.58 -25.81 4.50
C PRO A 7 -11.74 -24.66 3.92
N SER A 8 -11.94 -23.47 4.45
CA SER A 8 -11.17 -22.27 4.17
C SER A 8 -9.69 -22.53 4.45
N VAL A 9 -8.93 -22.86 3.40
CA VAL A 9 -7.48 -22.96 3.49
C VAL A 9 -6.95 -21.56 3.74
N PRO A 10 -6.20 -21.30 4.82
CA PRO A 10 -5.58 -20.03 5.03
C PRO A 10 -4.56 -19.82 3.92
N VAL A 11 -4.87 -18.94 2.99
CA VAL A 11 -3.84 -18.27 2.18
C VAL A 11 -2.90 -17.65 3.19
N GLY A 12 -1.63 -18.09 3.24
CA GLY A 12 -0.68 -17.73 4.27
C GLY A 12 -0.75 -16.26 4.63
N GLY A 13 -1.14 -16.05 5.86
CA GLY A 13 -1.34 -14.82 6.62
C GLY A 13 -1.12 -13.49 5.92
N TRP A 14 -2.14 -12.96 5.26
CA TRP A 14 -2.25 -11.52 5.07
C TRP A 14 -2.66 -10.93 6.42
N PRO A 15 -1.81 -10.13 7.09
CA PRO A 15 -2.16 -9.60 8.39
C PRO A 15 -3.40 -8.70 8.28
N PRO A 16 -4.30 -8.75 9.29
CA PRO A 16 -5.45 -7.85 9.33
C PRO A 16 -4.96 -6.40 9.40
N GLN A 17 -5.45 -5.56 8.51
CA GLN A 17 -5.19 -4.12 8.56
C GLN A 17 -5.79 -3.55 9.84
N GLN A 18 -4.94 -3.17 10.82
CA GLN A 18 -5.39 -2.41 11.99
C GLN A 18 -5.71 -0.98 11.58
N TRP A 19 -6.99 -0.67 11.49
CA TRP A 19 -7.47 0.69 11.36
C TRP A 19 -7.49 1.35 12.74
N ASN A 20 -6.57 2.28 12.99
CA ASN A 20 -6.74 3.27 14.07
C ASN A 20 -7.68 4.36 13.58
N GLY A 21 -8.95 4.24 14.00
CA GLY A 21 -9.97 5.25 13.72
C GLY A 21 -9.68 6.55 14.47
N TYR A 22 -9.40 7.59 13.73
CA TYR A 22 -9.35 8.95 14.26
C TYR A 22 -10.78 9.40 14.57
N LYS A 23 -11.17 9.35 15.84
CA LYS A 23 -12.43 9.95 16.33
C LYS A 23 -12.27 11.46 16.41
N ARG A 24 -12.89 12.18 15.49
CA ARG A 24 -13.04 13.64 15.54
C ARG A 24 -14.07 13.97 16.62
N GLY A 25 -13.62 14.38 17.81
CA GLY A 25 -14.47 14.87 18.89
C GLY A 25 -15.11 16.21 18.53
N ARG A 26 -16.43 16.24 18.47
CA ARG A 26 -17.25 17.45 18.31
C ARG A 26 -17.49 18.03 19.70
N GLY A 27 -16.79 19.08 20.11
CA GLY A 27 -17.03 19.81 21.36
C GLY A 27 -18.24 20.72 21.19
N ARG A 28 -19.25 20.49 22.03
CA ARG A 28 -20.41 21.37 22.22
C ARG A 28 -20.07 22.43 23.28
N GLY A 29 -20.35 23.70 22.95
CA GLY A 29 -20.20 24.80 23.88
C GLY A 29 -21.28 24.77 24.97
N GLY A 30 -20.89 25.20 26.15
CA GLY A 30 -21.78 25.54 27.26
C GLY A 30 -21.23 26.77 27.97
N GLY A 31 -21.98 27.86 27.90
CA GLY A 31 -21.66 29.10 28.58
C GLY A 31 -21.96 28.99 30.08
N GLY A 32 -21.12 29.63 30.86
CA GLY A 32 -21.34 29.84 32.28
C GLY A 32 -20.43 30.97 32.76
N GLY A 33 -21.02 32.15 32.95
CA GLY A 33 -20.32 33.30 33.47
C GLY A 33 -20.01 33.16 34.98
N TRP A 34 -18.84 33.60 35.36
CA TRP A 34 -18.47 33.84 36.77
C TRP A 34 -17.87 35.22 36.91
N PRO A 35 -18.15 35.92 38.04
CA PRO A 35 -17.75 37.32 38.24
C PRO A 35 -16.27 37.48 38.58
N SER A 36 -15.72 38.59 38.12
CA SER A 36 -14.33 39.00 38.38
C SER A 36 -14.11 39.46 39.85
N PRO A 37 -13.07 38.99 40.53
CA PRO A 37 -12.48 39.79 41.57
C PRO A 37 -11.25 40.55 41.07
N SER A 38 -11.31 41.85 41.24
CA SER A 38 -10.19 42.76 41.05
C SER A 38 -9.13 42.58 42.13
N PHE A 39 -7.99 42.00 41.76
CA PHE A 39 -6.77 42.09 42.57
C PHE A 39 -5.62 42.55 41.68
N SER A 40 -5.12 43.73 41.96
CA SER A 40 -3.89 44.25 41.40
C SER A 40 -2.71 43.80 42.31
N PRO A 41 -1.77 43.01 41.81
CA PRO A 41 -0.44 42.99 42.37
C PRO A 41 0.51 43.72 41.42
N SER A 42 1.13 44.77 41.97
CA SER A 42 2.29 45.43 41.37
C SER A 42 3.45 44.45 41.31
N PHE A 43 3.73 43.89 40.12
CA PHE A 43 4.92 43.11 39.88
C PHE A 43 6.01 44.02 39.28
N SER A 44 7.05 44.27 40.02
CA SER A 44 8.30 44.79 39.51
C SER A 44 8.99 43.74 38.66
N PRO A 45 9.40 44.06 37.40
CA PRO A 45 10.18 43.09 36.63
C PRO A 45 11.63 43.09 37.18
N SER A 46 11.96 42.09 37.96
CA SER A 46 13.36 41.72 38.16
C SER A 46 13.89 41.08 36.90
N SER A 47 14.61 41.85 36.09
CA SER A 47 15.37 41.35 34.95
C SER A 47 16.54 40.50 35.44
N SER A 48 16.30 39.23 35.70
CA SER A 48 17.36 38.24 35.74
C SER A 48 17.68 37.80 34.34
N SER A 49 18.66 38.43 33.71
CA SER A 49 19.31 37.92 32.52
C SER A 49 20.09 36.64 32.89
N SER A 50 19.41 35.51 32.89
CA SER A 50 20.08 34.23 32.90
C SER A 50 20.66 34.00 31.50
N SER A 51 21.91 34.39 31.30
CA SER A 51 22.72 33.90 30.21
C SER A 51 22.90 32.39 30.43
N SER A 52 22.01 31.60 29.83
CA SER A 52 22.16 30.16 29.78
C SER A 52 23.38 29.85 28.92
N SER A 53 24.53 29.69 29.54
CA SER A 53 25.71 29.15 28.88
C SER A 53 25.36 27.74 28.42
N VAL A 54 25.24 27.55 27.09
CA VAL A 54 25.03 26.22 26.49
C VAL A 54 26.19 25.33 26.97
N SER A 55 25.88 24.31 27.73
CA SER A 55 26.88 23.37 28.22
C SER A 55 27.50 22.60 27.06
N PHE A 56 28.79 22.30 27.16
CA PHE A 56 29.47 21.42 26.20
C PHE A 56 28.72 20.07 26.04
N LEU A 57 28.11 19.58 27.11
CA LEU A 57 27.24 18.39 27.09
C LEU A 57 25.98 18.58 26.24
N ASP A 58 25.35 19.76 26.27
CA ASP A 58 24.13 20.03 25.49
C ASP A 58 24.46 20.02 23.99
N VAL A 59 25.60 20.61 23.62
CA VAL A 59 26.06 20.59 22.21
C VAL A 59 26.39 19.16 21.77
N PHE A 60 27.05 18.38 22.61
CA PHE A 60 27.41 16.99 22.35
C PHE A 60 26.15 16.12 22.16
N VAL A 61 25.16 16.23 23.04
CA VAL A 61 23.87 15.53 22.92
C VAL A 61 23.14 15.93 21.64
N LEU A 62 23.11 17.23 21.31
CA LEU A 62 22.49 17.73 20.09
C LEU A 62 23.15 17.12 18.84
N VAL A 63 24.48 17.09 18.79
CA VAL A 63 25.23 16.47 17.68
C VAL A 63 24.91 15.00 17.53
N ILE A 64 24.84 14.23 18.62
CA ILE A 64 24.45 12.83 18.59
C ILE A 64 23.02 12.66 18.04
N LEU A 65 22.06 13.46 18.50
CA LEU A 65 20.68 13.43 18.02
C LEU A 65 20.58 13.74 16.52
N VAL A 66 21.35 14.73 16.05
CA VAL A 66 21.42 15.07 14.61
C VAL A 66 22.02 13.90 13.81
N ILE A 67 23.08 13.25 14.30
CA ILE A 67 23.67 12.08 13.63
C ILE A 67 22.68 10.92 13.58
N ILE A 68 21.97 10.64 14.67
CA ILE A 68 20.94 9.61 14.74
C ILE A 68 19.81 9.94 13.76
N LEU A 69 19.33 11.19 13.74
CA LEU A 69 18.28 11.64 12.81
C LEU A 69 18.72 11.54 11.35
N LEU A 70 19.95 11.96 11.03
CA LEU A 70 20.49 11.85 9.67
C LEU A 70 20.67 10.39 9.24
N SER A 71 21.14 9.52 10.16
CA SER A 71 21.26 8.09 9.90
C SER A 71 19.88 7.44 9.68
N TYR A 72 18.89 7.80 10.50
CA TYR A 72 17.51 7.37 10.34
C TYR A 72 16.91 7.83 9.02
N MET A 73 17.09 9.12 8.66
CA MET A 73 16.63 9.65 7.38
C MET A 73 17.33 8.98 6.21
N ARG A 74 18.64 8.75 6.28
CA ARG A 74 19.40 8.05 5.23
C ARG A 74 18.90 6.63 5.01
N ASN A 75 18.60 5.89 6.08
CA ASN A 75 18.07 4.53 5.99
C ASN A 75 16.62 4.51 5.47
N HIS A 76 15.79 5.46 5.89
CA HIS A 76 14.36 5.45 5.55
C HIS A 76 14.04 6.10 4.19
N TYR A 77 14.72 7.19 3.82
CA TYR A 77 14.46 7.93 2.57
C TYR A 77 15.45 7.61 1.45
N GLY A 78 16.49 6.82 1.72
CA GLY A 78 17.57 6.50 0.76
C GLY A 78 17.34 5.26 -0.09
N GLU A 79 16.34 4.41 0.20
CA GLU A 79 16.22 3.08 -0.40
C GLU A 79 15.46 3.02 -1.72
N VAL A 80 14.69 4.06 -2.05
CA VAL A 80 13.85 4.12 -3.25
C VAL A 80 14.11 5.37 -4.08
N GLU A 81 13.82 5.29 -5.37
CA GLU A 81 13.91 6.41 -6.31
C GLU A 81 12.89 6.29 -7.43
N TYR A 82 12.53 7.42 -8.06
CA TYR A 82 11.68 7.43 -9.24
C TYR A 82 12.48 7.12 -10.50
N VAL A 83 12.10 6.04 -11.19
CA VAL A 83 12.73 5.62 -12.46
C VAL A 83 11.68 5.62 -13.57
N LYS A 84 12.02 6.29 -14.69
CA LYS A 84 11.16 6.31 -15.89
C LYS A 84 11.22 4.96 -16.60
N SER A 85 10.07 4.32 -16.80
CA SER A 85 9.94 3.12 -17.61
C SER A 85 10.05 3.43 -19.11
N SER A 86 10.66 2.52 -19.85
CA SER A 86 10.67 2.55 -21.33
C SER A 86 9.44 1.87 -21.95
N VAL A 87 8.58 1.23 -21.14
CA VAL A 87 7.38 0.51 -21.61
C VAL A 87 6.23 1.47 -21.86
N ASP A 88 5.94 2.35 -20.86
CA ASP A 88 4.80 3.26 -20.89
C ASP A 88 5.17 4.74 -20.66
N GLY A 89 6.46 5.02 -20.42
CA GLY A 89 6.97 6.37 -20.18
C GLY A 89 6.66 6.95 -18.80
N ARG A 90 5.94 6.23 -17.91
CA ARG A 90 5.63 6.65 -16.54
C ARG A 90 6.84 6.51 -15.63
N LYS A 91 6.82 7.24 -14.51
CA LYS A 91 7.82 7.14 -13.44
C LYS A 91 7.28 6.24 -12.34
N TYR A 92 8.05 5.22 -11.98
CA TYR A 92 7.74 4.29 -10.90
C TYR A 92 8.71 4.47 -9.75
N LEU A 93 8.19 4.48 -8.52
CA LEU A 93 9.00 4.42 -7.33
C LEU A 93 9.51 2.99 -7.17
N VAL A 94 10.83 2.81 -7.24
CA VAL A 94 11.49 1.51 -7.17
C VAL A 94 12.70 1.56 -6.25
N ARG A 95 13.17 0.39 -5.78
CA ARG A 95 14.36 0.29 -4.94
C ARG A 95 15.61 0.71 -5.73
N LYS A 96 16.54 1.40 -5.04
CA LYS A 96 17.85 1.84 -5.59
C LYS A 96 18.81 0.67 -5.79
N LEU A 97 18.47 -0.24 -6.69
CA LEU A 97 19.30 -1.38 -7.06
C LEU A 97 19.83 -1.21 -8.49
N PRO A 98 20.93 -1.89 -8.86
CA PRO A 98 21.54 -1.76 -10.20
C PRO A 98 20.53 -2.01 -11.34
N ASP A 99 19.56 -2.86 -11.13
CA ASP A 99 18.52 -3.26 -12.09
C ASP A 99 17.19 -2.48 -11.94
N LYS A 100 17.21 -1.30 -11.30
CA LYS A 100 16.05 -0.42 -11.10
C LYS A 100 15.25 -0.12 -12.37
N LYS A 101 15.92 -0.03 -13.53
CA LYS A 101 15.26 0.15 -14.81
C LYS A 101 14.38 -1.06 -15.19
N LYS A 102 14.88 -2.27 -14.92
CA LYS A 102 14.13 -3.50 -15.12
C LYS A 102 12.94 -3.58 -14.17
N ALA A 103 13.11 -3.14 -12.91
CA ALA A 103 12.04 -3.02 -11.92
C ALA A 103 10.92 -2.08 -12.41
N ALA A 104 11.27 -0.86 -12.82
CA ALA A 104 10.31 0.10 -13.37
C ALA A 104 9.58 -0.45 -14.61
N ASN A 105 10.28 -1.13 -15.50
CA ASN A 105 9.68 -1.75 -16.68
C ASN A 105 8.75 -2.93 -16.32
N MET A 106 9.06 -3.67 -15.27
CA MET A 106 8.21 -4.77 -14.79
C MET A 106 6.90 -4.23 -14.21
N LEU A 107 6.98 -3.20 -13.36
CA LEU A 107 5.79 -2.51 -12.85
C LEU A 107 4.94 -1.91 -13.97
N ALA A 108 5.59 -1.31 -14.98
CA ALA A 108 4.90 -0.74 -16.13
C ALA A 108 4.14 -1.80 -16.95
N LYS A 109 4.74 -2.97 -17.18
CA LYS A 109 4.05 -4.08 -17.88
C LYS A 109 2.79 -4.50 -17.13
N VAL A 110 2.92 -4.79 -15.83
CA VAL A 110 1.76 -5.15 -14.99
C VAL A 110 0.71 -4.04 -15.00
N ASN A 111 1.12 -2.79 -14.93
CA ASN A 111 0.22 -1.65 -14.92
C ASN A 111 -0.58 -1.52 -16.23
N VAL A 112 0.07 -1.76 -17.37
CA VAL A 112 -0.58 -1.82 -18.69
C VAL A 112 -1.60 -2.97 -18.74
N GLU A 113 -1.24 -4.15 -18.23
CA GLU A 113 -2.13 -5.31 -18.18
C GLU A 113 -3.36 -5.06 -17.27
N LEU A 114 -3.15 -4.45 -16.09
CA LEU A 114 -4.25 -4.04 -15.21
C LEU A 114 -5.16 -2.99 -15.86
N ALA A 115 -4.59 -1.99 -16.52
CA ALA A 115 -5.36 -0.97 -17.25
C ALA A 115 -6.19 -1.61 -18.36
N THR A 116 -5.60 -2.56 -19.11
CA THR A 116 -6.27 -3.33 -20.15
C THR A 116 -7.45 -4.12 -19.58
N LEU A 117 -7.26 -4.78 -18.42
CA LEU A 117 -8.34 -5.50 -17.75
C LEU A 117 -9.46 -4.56 -17.29
N VAL A 118 -9.11 -3.44 -16.69
CA VAL A 118 -10.09 -2.42 -16.23
C VAL A 118 -10.91 -1.90 -17.40
N ASP A 119 -10.27 -1.55 -18.53
CA ASP A 119 -10.96 -1.04 -19.71
C ASP A 119 -11.81 -2.13 -20.39
N HIS A 120 -11.34 -3.38 -20.41
CA HIS A 120 -12.14 -4.53 -20.86
C HIS A 120 -13.41 -4.69 -20.02
N MET A 121 -13.28 -4.65 -18.69
CA MET A 121 -14.42 -4.77 -17.77
C MET A 121 -15.43 -3.65 -17.98
N VAL A 122 -14.97 -2.42 -18.17
CA VAL A 122 -15.84 -1.27 -18.46
C VAL A 122 -16.55 -1.45 -19.80
N LYS A 123 -15.82 -1.88 -20.84
CA LYS A 123 -16.39 -2.09 -22.18
C LYS A 123 -17.43 -3.21 -22.19
N ARG A 124 -17.18 -4.30 -21.46
CA ARG A 124 -18.04 -5.50 -21.47
C ARG A 124 -19.27 -5.38 -20.58
N TYR A 125 -19.12 -4.79 -19.37
CA TYR A 125 -20.15 -4.77 -18.34
C TYR A 125 -20.73 -3.37 -18.08
N GLY A 126 -20.04 -2.34 -18.55
CA GLY A 126 -20.48 -0.94 -18.37
C GLY A 126 -20.30 -0.41 -16.95
N LEU A 127 -20.42 0.91 -16.82
CA LEU A 127 -20.37 1.59 -15.52
C LEU A 127 -21.67 1.50 -14.71
N GLY A 128 -22.69 0.85 -15.26
CA GLY A 128 -23.93 0.49 -14.52
C GLY A 128 -23.68 -0.61 -13.48
N ASP A 129 -22.72 -1.50 -13.68
CA ASP A 129 -22.27 -2.40 -12.60
C ASP A 129 -21.45 -1.61 -11.59
N GLN A 130 -21.98 -1.51 -10.35
CA GLN A 130 -21.37 -0.71 -9.28
C GLN A 130 -19.95 -1.15 -8.94
N ARG A 131 -19.62 -2.44 -9.10
CA ARG A 131 -18.29 -3.01 -8.83
C ARG A 131 -17.30 -2.53 -9.88
N VAL A 132 -17.69 -2.58 -11.17
CA VAL A 132 -16.89 -2.10 -12.29
C VAL A 132 -16.68 -0.59 -12.19
N ALA A 133 -17.74 0.16 -11.88
CA ALA A 133 -17.66 1.61 -11.68
C ALA A 133 -16.73 1.97 -10.50
N GLN A 134 -16.80 1.23 -9.38
CA GLN A 134 -15.91 1.41 -8.23
C GLN A 134 -14.45 1.11 -8.59
N MET A 135 -14.20 -0.02 -9.25
CA MET A 135 -12.85 -0.38 -9.72
C MET A 135 -12.26 0.69 -10.64
N LYS A 136 -13.03 1.16 -11.63
CA LYS A 136 -12.57 2.21 -12.56
C LYS A 136 -12.25 3.53 -11.87
N ARG A 137 -13.04 3.94 -10.86
CA ARG A 137 -12.78 5.15 -10.05
C ARG A 137 -11.52 5.02 -9.19
N ASN A 138 -11.30 3.83 -8.65
CA ASN A 138 -10.27 3.57 -7.65
C ASN A 138 -8.91 3.21 -8.27
N PHE A 139 -8.91 2.68 -9.49
CA PHE A 139 -7.67 2.33 -10.17
C PHE A 139 -7.02 3.57 -10.79
N ASN A 140 -5.84 3.91 -10.28
CA ASN A 140 -4.98 4.94 -10.85
C ASN A 140 -3.60 4.34 -11.18
N PRO A 141 -3.23 4.26 -12.47
CA PRO A 141 -1.95 3.74 -12.90
C PRO A 141 -0.72 4.45 -12.29
N ASP A 142 -0.85 5.72 -11.88
CA ASP A 142 0.26 6.49 -11.30
C ASP A 142 0.56 6.13 -9.83
N ASN A 143 -0.32 5.35 -9.20
CA ASN A 143 -0.23 4.97 -7.79
C ASN A 143 0.48 3.62 -7.55
N VAL A 144 1.04 3.00 -8.58
CA VAL A 144 1.73 1.70 -8.49
C VAL A 144 3.22 1.91 -8.18
N SER A 145 3.74 1.16 -7.20
CA SER A 145 5.14 1.26 -6.76
C SER A 145 5.71 -0.09 -6.33
N GLU A 146 7.05 -0.21 -6.29
CA GLU A 146 7.74 -1.36 -5.70
C GLU A 146 7.67 -1.31 -4.18
N GLY A 147 7.39 -2.45 -3.54
CA GLY A 147 7.43 -2.63 -2.10
C GLY A 147 8.84 -2.86 -1.57
N GLY A 148 9.15 -2.27 -0.39
CA GLY A 148 10.35 -2.60 0.37
C GLY A 148 10.22 -3.93 1.13
N LEU A 149 11.34 -4.55 1.46
CA LEU A 149 11.36 -5.79 2.25
C LEU A 149 11.05 -5.56 3.74
N GLU A 150 11.05 -4.31 4.20
CA GLU A 150 11.08 -3.96 5.62
C GLU A 150 9.77 -4.23 6.40
N HIS A 151 8.65 -4.45 5.73
CA HIS A 151 7.35 -4.42 6.41
C HIS A 151 6.66 -5.77 6.53
N GLY A 152 7.30 -6.88 6.13
CA GLY A 152 6.69 -8.21 6.21
C GLY A 152 5.42 -8.38 5.35
N TYR A 153 5.11 -7.39 4.51
CA TYR A 153 3.99 -7.44 3.58
C TYR A 153 4.47 -7.81 2.19
N THR A 154 3.73 -8.69 1.54
CA THR A 154 4.05 -9.14 0.18
C THR A 154 3.64 -8.10 -0.86
N SER A 155 2.38 -7.73 -0.87
CA SER A 155 1.78 -6.64 -1.66
C SER A 155 0.55 -6.13 -0.92
N TYR A 156 0.16 -4.90 -1.17
CA TYR A 156 -1.02 -4.30 -0.53
C TYR A 156 -1.51 -3.08 -1.28
N SER A 157 -2.79 -2.76 -1.09
CA SER A 157 -3.40 -1.51 -1.53
C SER A 157 -3.85 -0.68 -0.32
N VAL A 158 -3.64 0.64 -0.40
CA VAL A 158 -4.05 1.61 0.64
C VAL A 158 -5.29 2.35 0.17
N ASN A 159 -6.25 2.56 1.08
CA ASN A 159 -7.44 3.39 0.85
C ASN A 159 -8.13 3.14 -0.50
N LYS A 160 -8.28 1.86 -0.88
CA LYS A 160 -8.92 1.48 -2.14
C LYS A 160 -8.26 2.05 -3.40
N GLY A 161 -6.91 2.07 -3.45
CA GLY A 161 -6.17 2.43 -4.66
C GLY A 161 -5.46 3.77 -4.61
N GLU A 162 -5.49 4.47 -3.47
CA GLU A 162 -4.63 5.64 -3.25
C GLU A 162 -3.15 5.28 -3.42
N LYS A 163 -2.78 4.03 -3.07
CA LYS A 163 -1.47 3.45 -3.32
C LYS A 163 -1.60 1.95 -3.54
N ILE A 164 -0.90 1.42 -4.53
CA ILE A 164 -0.74 -0.01 -4.79
C ILE A 164 0.75 -0.32 -4.72
N VAL A 165 1.13 -1.10 -3.72
CA VAL A 165 2.52 -1.50 -3.49
C VAL A 165 2.66 -2.96 -3.85
N LEU A 166 3.54 -3.25 -4.80
CA LEU A 166 3.78 -4.59 -5.30
C LEU A 166 5.18 -5.07 -4.90
N CYS A 167 5.25 -6.22 -4.27
CA CYS A 167 6.51 -6.89 -4.08
C CYS A 167 6.91 -7.58 -5.40
N ILE A 168 7.95 -7.09 -6.05
CA ILE A 168 8.40 -7.60 -7.35
C ILE A 168 9.69 -8.40 -7.25
N ARG A 169 10.23 -8.58 -6.03
CA ARG A 169 11.50 -9.29 -5.80
C ARG A 169 11.39 -10.26 -4.64
N GLN A 170 12.05 -11.38 -4.80
CA GLN A 170 12.29 -12.35 -3.73
C GLN A 170 13.33 -11.80 -2.71
N SER A 171 13.54 -12.52 -1.62
CA SER A 171 14.53 -12.15 -0.59
C SER A 171 15.98 -12.06 -1.11
N ASP A 172 16.31 -12.79 -2.15
CA ASP A 172 17.60 -12.76 -2.86
C ASP A 172 17.70 -11.66 -3.93
N ASN A 173 16.71 -10.75 -4.00
CA ASN A 173 16.52 -9.72 -5.00
C ASN A 173 16.21 -10.23 -6.42
N ALA A 174 16.06 -11.53 -6.66
CA ALA A 174 15.59 -12.06 -7.93
C ALA A 174 14.14 -11.58 -8.19
N PHE A 175 13.82 -11.26 -9.44
CA PHE A 175 12.46 -10.87 -9.80
C PHE A 175 11.50 -12.05 -9.70
N VAL A 176 10.30 -11.78 -9.21
CA VAL A 176 9.20 -12.76 -9.23
C VAL A 176 8.75 -13.05 -10.67
N SER A 177 8.13 -14.19 -10.89
CA SER A 177 7.55 -14.52 -12.20
C SER A 177 6.49 -13.48 -12.61
N PRO A 178 6.50 -12.98 -13.85
CA PRO A 178 5.51 -12.01 -14.31
C PRO A 178 4.06 -12.46 -14.13
N ASN A 179 3.76 -13.72 -14.41
CA ASN A 179 2.41 -14.27 -14.29
C ASN A 179 1.95 -14.36 -12.81
N VAL A 180 2.86 -14.70 -11.89
CA VAL A 180 2.58 -14.67 -10.44
C VAL A 180 2.38 -13.23 -9.95
N LEU A 181 3.21 -12.30 -10.43
CA LEU A 181 3.04 -10.89 -10.10
C LEU A 181 1.68 -10.37 -10.58
N LEU A 182 1.27 -10.72 -11.79
CA LEU A 182 -0.04 -10.34 -12.32
C LEU A 182 -1.19 -10.95 -11.52
N TYR A 183 -1.08 -12.23 -11.10
CA TYR A 183 -2.06 -12.87 -10.21
C TYR A 183 -2.28 -12.05 -8.93
N VAL A 184 -1.19 -11.66 -8.26
CA VAL A 184 -1.25 -10.85 -7.04
C VAL A 184 -1.74 -9.43 -7.35
N SER A 185 -1.36 -8.85 -8.48
CA SER A 185 -1.83 -7.51 -8.88
C SER A 185 -3.33 -7.49 -9.18
N ILE A 186 -3.89 -8.56 -9.76
CA ILE A 186 -5.34 -8.72 -9.93
C ILE A 186 -6.04 -8.92 -8.58
N HIS A 187 -5.38 -9.56 -7.60
CA HIS A 187 -5.87 -9.64 -6.23
C HIS A 187 -6.01 -8.24 -5.60
N GLU A 188 -5.00 -7.37 -5.76
CA GLU A 188 -5.09 -5.98 -5.30
C GLU A 188 -6.18 -5.20 -6.05
N LEU A 189 -6.34 -5.43 -7.36
CA LEU A 189 -7.42 -4.83 -8.13
C LEU A 189 -8.81 -5.28 -7.62
N ALA A 190 -8.95 -6.53 -7.17
CA ALA A 190 -10.19 -7.02 -6.55
C ALA A 190 -10.52 -6.29 -5.24
N HIS A 191 -9.51 -5.87 -4.44
CA HIS A 191 -9.73 -5.01 -3.29
C HIS A 191 -10.29 -3.63 -3.67
N LEU A 192 -9.84 -3.07 -4.80
CA LEU A 192 -10.36 -1.80 -5.33
C LEU A 192 -11.81 -1.92 -5.80
N MET A 193 -12.18 -3.09 -6.31
CA MET A 193 -13.52 -3.42 -6.80
C MET A 193 -14.52 -3.71 -5.69
N THR A 194 -14.05 -4.21 -4.54
CA THR A 194 -14.88 -4.70 -3.44
C THR A 194 -15.21 -3.56 -2.47
N LYS A 195 -16.47 -3.43 -2.06
CA LYS A 195 -16.91 -2.38 -1.13
C LYS A 195 -16.32 -2.56 0.27
N ASN A 196 -16.37 -3.77 0.79
CA ASN A 196 -15.89 -4.10 2.14
C ASN A 196 -14.36 -4.26 2.17
N VAL A 197 -13.78 -4.09 3.35
CA VAL A 197 -12.35 -4.34 3.61
C VAL A 197 -12.15 -5.83 3.94
N GLY A 198 -10.99 -6.37 3.54
CA GLY A 198 -10.60 -7.75 3.81
C GLY A 198 -11.10 -8.75 2.76
N HIS A 199 -10.83 -10.02 3.00
CA HIS A 199 -11.10 -11.13 2.06
C HIS A 199 -12.50 -11.75 2.29
N THR A 200 -13.53 -10.93 2.13
CA THR A 200 -14.94 -11.34 2.27
C THR A 200 -15.36 -12.28 1.12
N SER A 201 -16.54 -12.89 1.22
CA SER A 201 -17.11 -13.69 0.13
C SER A 201 -17.30 -12.86 -1.15
N GLU A 202 -17.62 -11.57 -1.03
CA GLU A 202 -17.70 -10.62 -2.15
C GLU A 202 -16.32 -10.45 -2.82
N PHE A 203 -15.25 -10.26 -2.02
CA PHE A 203 -13.89 -10.16 -2.52
C PHE A 203 -13.52 -11.39 -3.36
N TRP A 204 -13.72 -12.61 -2.84
CA TRP A 204 -13.39 -13.84 -3.56
C TRP A 204 -14.16 -14.02 -4.86
N LYS A 205 -15.44 -13.60 -4.90
CA LYS A 205 -16.25 -13.58 -6.12
C LYS A 205 -15.69 -12.60 -7.15
N ASN A 206 -15.31 -11.40 -6.72
CA ASN A 206 -14.73 -10.37 -7.57
C ASN A 206 -13.36 -10.79 -8.10
N PHE A 207 -12.49 -11.32 -7.24
CA PHE A 207 -11.18 -11.81 -7.65
C PHE A 207 -11.26 -12.95 -8.67
N LYS A 208 -12.14 -13.92 -8.42
CA LYS A 208 -12.42 -15.00 -9.38
C LYS A 208 -12.93 -14.48 -10.70
N TRP A 209 -13.80 -13.49 -10.69
CA TRP A 209 -14.33 -12.86 -11.89
C TRP A 209 -13.23 -12.16 -12.70
N LEU A 210 -12.45 -11.30 -12.05
CA LEU A 210 -11.33 -10.61 -12.72
C LEU A 210 -10.30 -11.57 -13.32
N LEU A 211 -9.95 -12.66 -12.60
CA LEU A 211 -9.03 -13.66 -13.13
C LEU A 211 -9.58 -14.37 -14.37
N ARG A 212 -10.88 -14.69 -14.41
CA ARG A 212 -11.50 -15.30 -15.59
C ARG A 212 -11.47 -14.38 -16.81
N GLU A 213 -11.79 -13.11 -16.61
CA GLU A 213 -11.70 -12.10 -17.66
C GLU A 213 -10.25 -11.90 -18.13
N ALA A 214 -9.28 -11.88 -17.20
CA ALA A 214 -7.86 -11.78 -17.52
C ALA A 214 -7.36 -12.97 -18.37
N VAL A 215 -7.84 -14.19 -18.09
CA VAL A 215 -7.55 -15.38 -18.92
C VAL A 215 -8.22 -15.24 -20.29
N GLU A 216 -9.49 -14.79 -20.34
CA GLU A 216 -10.25 -14.64 -21.59
C GLU A 216 -9.59 -13.67 -22.56
N ILE A 217 -9.03 -12.55 -22.06
CA ILE A 217 -8.32 -11.57 -22.89
C ILE A 217 -6.83 -11.88 -23.07
N GLY A 218 -6.35 -13.00 -22.53
CA GLY A 218 -5.00 -13.52 -22.77
C GLY A 218 -3.87 -12.78 -22.03
N ILE A 219 -4.18 -11.94 -21.00
CA ILE A 219 -3.15 -11.28 -20.20
C ILE A 219 -2.65 -12.12 -19.05
N TYR A 220 -3.44 -13.09 -18.55
CA TYR A 220 -3.09 -13.99 -17.48
C TYR A 220 -3.16 -15.45 -17.91
N GLU A 221 -2.08 -16.20 -17.69
CA GLU A 221 -2.04 -17.63 -17.91
C GLU A 221 -2.53 -18.35 -16.64
N ARG A 222 -3.58 -19.19 -16.82
CA ARG A 222 -4.13 -19.97 -15.70
C ARG A 222 -3.14 -21.02 -15.20
N ILE A 223 -2.77 -20.93 -13.92
CA ILE A 223 -1.93 -21.91 -13.24
C ILE A 223 -2.71 -22.54 -12.09
N ASN A 224 -2.66 -23.87 -11.97
CA ASN A 224 -3.13 -24.58 -10.79
C ASN A 224 -2.04 -24.56 -9.71
N TYR A 225 -2.09 -23.57 -8.82
CA TYR A 225 -1.09 -23.44 -7.76
C TYR A 225 -1.14 -24.57 -6.71
N ALA A 226 -2.20 -25.38 -6.66
CA ALA A 226 -2.21 -26.57 -5.82
C ALA A 226 -1.27 -27.65 -6.36
N GLU A 227 -1.15 -27.76 -7.68
CA GLU A 227 -0.24 -28.70 -8.34
C GLU A 227 1.15 -28.09 -8.59
N GLN A 228 1.21 -26.77 -8.86
CA GLN A 228 2.43 -26.03 -9.17
C GLN A 228 2.61 -24.85 -8.22
N PRO A 229 2.89 -25.08 -6.93
CA PRO A 229 3.07 -24.00 -5.97
C PRO A 229 4.18 -23.04 -6.37
N GLN A 230 3.95 -21.73 -6.16
CA GLN A 230 4.88 -20.67 -6.51
C GLN A 230 5.34 -19.92 -5.27
N HIS A 231 6.62 -19.54 -5.21
CA HIS A 231 7.13 -18.62 -4.21
C HIS A 231 6.88 -17.19 -4.62
N TYR A 232 6.41 -16.39 -3.66
CA TYR A 232 6.16 -14.98 -3.86
C TYR A 232 6.51 -14.20 -2.59
N CYS A 233 7.63 -13.47 -2.62
CA CYS A 233 8.01 -12.52 -1.56
C CYS A 233 7.87 -13.08 -0.14
N GLY A 234 8.46 -14.26 0.11
CA GLY A 234 8.47 -14.88 1.43
C GLY A 234 7.25 -15.74 1.76
N ILE A 235 6.21 -15.74 0.91
CA ILE A 235 5.08 -16.67 1.03
C ILE A 235 5.08 -17.71 -0.09
N ARG A 236 4.32 -18.78 0.11
CA ARG A 236 4.07 -19.80 -0.90
C ARG A 236 2.61 -19.78 -1.31
N ILE A 237 2.33 -19.51 -2.58
CA ILE A 237 1.00 -19.59 -3.17
C ILE A 237 0.74 -21.06 -3.49
N THR A 238 -0.27 -21.67 -2.85
CA THR A 238 -0.57 -23.11 -2.92
C THR A 238 -2.00 -23.40 -3.36
N SER A 239 -2.78 -22.36 -3.72
CA SER A 239 -4.16 -22.52 -4.16
C SER A 239 -4.51 -21.51 -5.25
N SER A 240 -5.33 -21.96 -6.20
CA SER A 240 -5.89 -21.10 -7.25
C SER A 240 -7.36 -20.83 -6.96
N VAL A 241 -7.81 -19.63 -7.37
CA VAL A 241 -9.21 -19.21 -7.27
C VAL A 241 -10.03 -19.67 -8.48
N ILE A 242 -9.33 -19.99 -9.60
CA ILE A 242 -9.92 -20.48 -10.85
C ILE A 242 -9.25 -21.73 -11.34
#